data_7702ed73cca98f2707e2ddbac4498902
#
_entry.id   7702ed73cca98f2707e2ddbac4498902
#
_cell.length_a   1.000
_cell.length_b   1.000
_cell.length_c   1.000
_cell.angle_alpha   90.00
_cell.angle_beta   90.00
_cell.angle_gamma   90.00
#
_symmetry.space_group_name_H-M   'P 1'
#
loop_
_entity.id
_entity.type
_entity.pdbx_description
1 polymer ?
#
loop_
_entity_poly.entity_id
_entity_poly.type
_entity_poly.pdbx_seq_one_letter_code
_entity_poly.pdbx_strand_id
1 'polypeptide(L)'
;CIRDSCFGGVQGVYTHASEACGGDMTFGLFLPAEAQSGPVPVMWFLSGLTCTHENAMVKAGAQGWAAEQGIALVFPDTSPRGEDVADDDAYDLGQGAGFYVNATQKPWAPHFRMWDYVAEELPALIGANFAIDAERQAITGHSMGGHGALTLAMGLPGRFRSVSAFAPICNPTASDWGRKQLGAYLGTDETTWAPHDATLMMQSAGFDGPMLIDTGTKD
;
A
#
# COMPACT_ATOMS: atom_id res chain seq x y z
N CYS A 1 -19.45 -7.84 -0.61
CA CYS A 1 -18.25 -8.69 -0.45
C CYS A 1 -18.44 -9.98 -1.22
N ILE A 2 -17.36 -10.45 -1.89
CA ILE A 2 -17.32 -11.74 -2.61
C ILE A 2 -16.27 -12.58 -1.88
N ARG A 3 -16.57 -13.87 -1.62
CA ARG A 3 -15.66 -14.79 -0.92
C ARG A 3 -15.60 -16.13 -1.62
N ASP A 4 -14.39 -16.66 -1.78
CA ASP A 4 -14.13 -17.97 -2.37
C ASP A 4 -13.12 -18.77 -1.55
N SER A 5 -13.19 -20.11 -1.64
CA SER A 5 -12.15 -20.99 -1.10
C SER A 5 -10.84 -20.81 -1.88
N CYS A 6 -9.72 -20.68 -1.17
CA CYS A 6 -8.42 -20.43 -1.76
C CYS A 6 -7.34 -21.09 -0.89
N PHE A 7 -6.60 -22.08 -1.43
CA PHE A 7 -5.52 -22.81 -0.75
C PHE A 7 -5.86 -23.25 0.69
N GLY A 8 -7.07 -23.78 0.90
CA GLY A 8 -7.56 -24.19 2.22
C GLY A 8 -8.03 -23.06 3.13
N GLY A 9 -7.76 -21.83 2.77
CA GLY A 9 -8.27 -20.62 3.42
C GLY A 9 -9.42 -19.99 2.64
N VAL A 10 -9.60 -18.67 2.84
CA VAL A 10 -10.66 -17.89 2.20
C VAL A 10 -10.07 -16.62 1.60
N GLN A 11 -10.35 -16.34 0.34
CA GLN A 11 -10.07 -15.06 -0.30
C GLN A 11 -11.36 -14.28 -0.52
N GLY A 12 -11.35 -12.99 -0.22
CA GLY A 12 -12.51 -12.14 -0.42
C GLY A 12 -12.14 -10.76 -0.94
N VAL A 13 -13.11 -10.11 -1.58
CA VAL A 13 -13.06 -8.69 -1.95
C VAL A 13 -14.11 -7.95 -1.15
N TYR A 14 -13.72 -6.87 -0.55
CA TYR A 14 -14.52 -6.07 0.38
C TYR A 14 -14.50 -4.61 -0.03
N THR A 15 -15.64 -3.97 0.09
CA THR A 15 -15.79 -2.52 -0.11
C THR A 15 -16.35 -1.90 1.17
N HIS A 16 -15.86 -0.75 1.54
CA HIS A 16 -16.33 0.03 2.68
C HIS A 16 -16.28 1.53 2.38
N ALA A 17 -17.12 2.30 3.06
CA ALA A 17 -17.00 3.74 3.06
C ALA A 17 -15.75 4.15 3.85
N SER A 18 -14.81 4.83 3.19
CA SER A 18 -13.57 5.33 3.77
C SER A 18 -13.76 6.78 4.21
N GLU A 19 -13.44 7.07 5.47
CA GLU A 19 -13.39 8.44 5.97
C GLU A 19 -12.14 9.16 5.45
N ALA A 20 -11.01 8.48 5.39
CA ALA A 20 -9.76 9.03 4.90
C ALA A 20 -9.86 9.46 3.43
N CYS A 21 -10.43 8.61 2.57
CA CYS A 21 -10.56 8.89 1.14
C CYS A 21 -11.89 9.56 0.75
N GLY A 22 -12.82 9.72 1.68
CA GLY A 22 -14.10 10.42 1.44
C GLY A 22 -15.00 9.73 0.41
N GLY A 23 -14.95 8.40 0.30
CA GLY A 23 -15.71 7.60 -0.65
C GLY A 23 -15.49 6.12 -0.46
N ASP A 24 -16.05 5.30 -1.33
CA ASP A 24 -15.90 3.85 -1.24
C ASP A 24 -14.49 3.42 -1.62
N MET A 25 -13.86 2.62 -0.74
CA MET A 25 -12.58 1.98 -0.99
C MET A 25 -12.73 0.47 -1.01
N THR A 26 -12.01 -0.19 -1.90
CA THR A 26 -12.03 -1.64 -2.07
C THR A 26 -10.67 -2.25 -1.74
N PHE A 27 -10.68 -3.43 -1.12
CA PHE A 27 -9.48 -4.20 -0.85
C PHE A 27 -9.73 -5.70 -1.02
N GLY A 28 -8.69 -6.44 -1.38
CA GLY A 28 -8.66 -7.89 -1.33
C GLY A 28 -8.09 -8.36 0.01
N LEU A 29 -8.59 -9.49 0.50
CA LEU A 29 -8.09 -10.13 1.72
C LEU A 29 -8.04 -11.65 1.51
N PHE A 30 -6.87 -12.24 1.77
CA PHE A 30 -6.72 -13.68 1.93
C PHE A 30 -6.50 -13.99 3.42
N LEU A 31 -7.29 -14.92 3.94
CA LEU A 31 -7.15 -15.48 5.29
C LEU A 31 -6.77 -16.96 5.19
N PRO A 32 -5.63 -17.39 5.76
CA PRO A 32 -5.26 -18.79 5.83
C PRO A 32 -6.20 -19.58 6.76
N ALA A 33 -6.15 -20.90 6.70
CA ALA A 33 -7.02 -21.76 7.51
C ALA A 33 -6.85 -21.51 9.03
N GLU A 34 -5.65 -21.17 9.47
CA GLU A 34 -5.28 -20.87 10.85
C GLU A 34 -6.09 -19.71 11.45
N ALA A 35 -6.55 -18.78 10.62
CA ALA A 35 -7.39 -17.66 11.04
C ALA A 35 -8.75 -18.12 11.63
N GLN A 36 -9.15 -19.36 11.41
CA GLN A 36 -10.33 -19.97 12.07
C GLN A 36 -10.06 -20.31 13.54
N SER A 37 -8.80 -20.47 13.93
CA SER A 37 -8.39 -20.86 15.28
C SER A 37 -7.87 -19.72 16.12
N GLY A 38 -7.57 -18.57 15.52
CA GLY A 38 -7.07 -17.39 16.23
C GLY A 38 -6.42 -16.36 15.31
N PRO A 39 -5.95 -15.23 15.85
CA PRO A 39 -5.32 -14.19 15.08
C PRO A 39 -4.01 -14.63 14.40
N VAL A 40 -3.85 -14.30 13.12
CA VAL A 40 -2.69 -14.64 12.29
C VAL A 40 -1.90 -13.39 11.91
N PRO A 41 -0.58 -13.52 11.62
CA PRO A 41 0.21 -12.41 11.05
C PRO A 41 -0.37 -11.92 9.75
N VAL A 42 -0.07 -10.67 9.40
CA VAL A 42 -0.54 -10.06 8.15
C VAL A 42 0.60 -9.47 7.33
N MET A 43 0.51 -9.65 6.02
CA MET A 43 1.34 -8.96 5.04
C MET A 43 0.48 -8.04 4.18
N TRP A 44 0.84 -6.77 4.15
CA TRP A 44 0.26 -5.76 3.29
C TRP A 44 0.96 -5.78 1.94
N PHE A 45 0.22 -5.99 0.86
CA PHE A 45 0.76 -6.03 -0.49
C PHE A 45 0.27 -4.82 -1.29
N LEU A 46 1.16 -3.85 -1.51
CA LEU A 46 0.87 -2.61 -2.21
C LEU A 46 1.14 -2.75 -3.71
N SER A 47 0.14 -2.43 -4.52
CA SER A 47 0.24 -2.49 -5.98
C SER A 47 0.85 -1.22 -6.58
N GLY A 48 1.31 -1.33 -7.83
CA GLY A 48 1.91 -0.24 -8.60
C GLY A 48 0.89 0.66 -9.29
N LEU A 49 1.39 1.58 -10.12
CA LEU A 49 0.57 2.51 -10.92
C LEU A 49 -0.47 1.78 -11.76
N THR A 50 -1.63 2.41 -11.91
CA THR A 50 -2.77 1.94 -12.71
C THR A 50 -3.44 0.64 -12.21
N CYS A 51 -2.87 0.03 -11.17
CA CYS A 51 -3.41 -1.18 -10.57
C CYS A 51 -4.59 -0.88 -9.64
N THR A 52 -5.35 -1.94 -9.37
CA THR A 52 -6.34 -2.02 -8.29
C THR A 52 -5.89 -3.06 -7.25
N HIS A 53 -6.74 -3.34 -6.27
CA HIS A 53 -6.56 -4.46 -5.34
C HIS A 53 -6.39 -5.83 -6.06
N GLU A 54 -6.96 -6.00 -7.26
CA GLU A 54 -6.93 -7.27 -8.00
C GLU A 54 -5.56 -7.60 -8.57
N ASN A 55 -4.77 -6.62 -9.00
CA ASN A 55 -3.54 -6.89 -9.75
C ASN A 55 -2.56 -7.76 -8.97
N ALA A 56 -2.21 -7.38 -7.75
CA ALA A 56 -1.34 -8.20 -6.90
C ALA A 56 -2.06 -9.48 -6.44
N MET A 57 -3.33 -9.39 -6.05
CA MET A 57 -4.13 -10.53 -5.62
C MET A 57 -4.21 -11.67 -6.65
N VAL A 58 -4.26 -11.32 -7.95
CA VAL A 58 -4.35 -12.32 -9.03
C VAL A 58 -2.98 -12.72 -9.56
N LYS A 59 -2.05 -11.76 -9.69
CA LYS A 59 -0.79 -11.99 -10.42
C LYS A 59 0.38 -12.43 -9.55
N ALA A 60 0.40 -12.07 -8.26
CA ALA A 60 1.54 -12.39 -7.40
C ALA A 60 1.65 -13.88 -7.04
N GLY A 61 0.54 -14.62 -7.08
CA GLY A 61 0.52 -16.03 -6.70
C GLY A 61 0.91 -16.28 -5.24
N ALA A 62 0.80 -15.26 -4.39
CA ALA A 62 1.33 -15.28 -3.04
C ALA A 62 0.47 -16.09 -2.05
N GLN A 63 -0.80 -16.37 -2.38
CA GLN A 63 -1.75 -17.01 -1.46
C GLN A 63 -1.33 -18.43 -1.05
N GLY A 64 -0.75 -19.20 -1.98
CA GLY A 64 -0.26 -20.55 -1.68
C GLY A 64 0.84 -20.52 -0.62
N TRP A 65 1.85 -19.67 -0.82
CA TRP A 65 2.95 -19.48 0.15
C TRP A 65 2.46 -18.91 1.48
N ALA A 66 1.52 -17.97 1.44
CA ALA A 66 0.91 -17.38 2.64
C ALA A 66 0.11 -18.42 3.43
N ALA A 67 -0.62 -19.31 2.74
CA ALA A 67 -1.32 -20.44 3.37
C ALA A 67 -0.36 -21.38 4.10
N GLU A 68 0.76 -21.76 3.46
CA GLU A 68 1.77 -22.62 4.07
C GLU A 68 2.42 -22.02 5.33
N GLN A 69 2.47 -20.69 5.41
CA GLN A 69 3.08 -19.95 6.53
C GLN A 69 2.05 -19.44 7.56
N GLY A 70 0.75 -19.66 7.32
CA GLY A 70 -0.30 -19.16 8.20
C GLY A 70 -0.38 -17.63 8.24
N ILE A 71 -0.13 -16.95 7.10
CA ILE A 71 -0.08 -15.48 6.98
C ILE A 71 -1.30 -14.98 6.19
N ALA A 72 -1.97 -13.96 6.67
CA ALA A 72 -2.98 -13.24 5.92
C ALA A 72 -2.35 -12.26 4.93
N LEU A 73 -3.00 -12.04 3.78
CA LEU A 73 -2.58 -11.05 2.79
C LEU A 73 -3.68 -10.00 2.61
N VAL A 74 -3.30 -8.73 2.62
CA VAL A 74 -4.19 -7.60 2.35
C VAL A 74 -3.70 -6.86 1.11
N PHE A 75 -4.60 -6.65 0.16
CA PHE A 75 -4.35 -5.99 -1.11
C PHE A 75 -5.23 -4.74 -1.20
N PRO A 76 -4.80 -3.57 -0.72
CA PRO A 76 -5.57 -2.34 -0.87
C PRO A 76 -5.60 -1.88 -2.33
N ASP A 77 -6.64 -1.11 -2.70
CA ASP A 77 -6.60 -0.35 -3.96
C ASP A 77 -5.48 0.71 -3.89
N THR A 78 -5.05 1.18 -5.04
CA THR A 78 -3.92 2.11 -5.18
C THR A 78 -4.33 3.58 -5.09
N SER A 79 -5.61 3.86 -5.14
CA SER A 79 -6.20 5.20 -4.99
C SER A 79 -7.69 5.13 -4.69
N PRO A 80 -8.31 6.22 -4.22
CA PRO A 80 -9.74 6.41 -4.34
C PRO A 80 -10.18 6.40 -5.81
N ARG A 81 -11.46 6.03 -6.07
CA ARG A 81 -12.05 5.97 -7.41
C ARG A 81 -13.50 6.43 -7.36
N GLY A 82 -14.00 6.94 -8.49
CA GLY A 82 -15.38 7.37 -8.63
C GLY A 82 -15.54 8.60 -9.52
N GLU A 83 -16.78 8.92 -9.90
CA GLU A 83 -17.08 10.06 -10.76
C GLU A 83 -16.74 11.41 -10.09
N ASP A 84 -16.86 11.49 -8.76
CA ASP A 84 -16.57 12.69 -7.98
C ASP A 84 -15.09 12.77 -7.54
N VAL A 85 -14.29 11.75 -7.84
CA VAL A 85 -12.86 11.71 -7.50
C VAL A 85 -12.05 12.31 -8.64
N ALA A 86 -11.17 13.27 -8.31
CA ALA A 86 -10.29 13.89 -9.29
C ALA A 86 -9.46 12.86 -10.06
N ASP A 87 -9.27 13.11 -11.36
CA ASP A 87 -8.50 12.27 -12.26
C ASP A 87 -7.65 13.13 -13.19
N ASP A 88 -6.75 12.50 -13.92
CA ASP A 88 -5.88 13.14 -14.93
C ASP A 88 -5.72 12.21 -16.13
N ASP A 89 -5.53 12.78 -17.33
CA ASP A 89 -5.26 12.00 -18.53
C ASP A 89 -3.91 11.27 -18.50
N ALA A 90 -2.98 11.74 -17.66
CA ALA A 90 -1.68 11.10 -17.46
C ALA A 90 -1.82 9.91 -16.48
N TYR A 91 -1.37 8.73 -16.90
CA TYR A 91 -1.44 7.48 -16.13
C TYR A 91 -0.77 7.55 -14.74
N ASP A 92 0.05 8.54 -14.50
CA ASP A 92 0.88 8.73 -13.32
C ASP A 92 0.34 9.80 -12.34
N LEU A 93 -0.90 10.23 -12.52
CA LEU A 93 -1.67 11.09 -11.61
C LEU A 93 -3.13 10.62 -11.53
N GLY A 94 -3.81 10.95 -10.46
CA GLY A 94 -5.24 10.65 -10.30
C GLY A 94 -5.53 9.18 -9.98
N GLN A 95 -6.62 8.67 -10.53
CA GLN A 95 -7.13 7.33 -10.21
C GLN A 95 -6.16 6.23 -10.66
N GLY A 96 -5.73 5.42 -9.70
CA GLY A 96 -4.67 4.42 -9.89
C GLY A 96 -3.26 4.90 -9.57
N ALA A 97 -3.08 6.15 -9.13
CA ALA A 97 -1.79 6.78 -8.90
C ALA A 97 -1.71 7.53 -7.56
N GLY A 98 -2.20 6.94 -6.48
CA GLY A 98 -2.27 7.60 -5.16
C GLY A 98 -0.92 7.76 -4.43
N PHE A 99 0.15 7.17 -4.94
CA PHE A 99 1.52 7.24 -4.40
C PHE A 99 1.66 6.99 -2.89
N TYR A 100 0.61 6.50 -2.25
CA TYR A 100 0.57 6.26 -0.79
C TYR A 100 0.96 7.49 0.04
N VAL A 101 0.56 8.67 -0.43
CA VAL A 101 0.75 9.97 0.25
C VAL A 101 -0.60 10.55 0.68
N ASN A 102 -0.56 11.55 1.54
CA ASN A 102 -1.72 12.42 1.81
C ASN A 102 -1.58 13.69 0.99
N ALA A 103 -2.36 13.81 -0.07
CA ALA A 103 -2.34 15.01 -0.88
C ALA A 103 -2.81 16.24 -0.11
N THR A 104 -2.09 17.35 -0.28
CA THR A 104 -2.39 18.65 0.31
C THR A 104 -2.91 19.67 -0.69
N GLN A 105 -2.76 19.36 -1.98
CA GLN A 105 -3.10 20.28 -3.08
C GLN A 105 -4.43 19.92 -3.74
N LYS A 106 -5.18 20.93 -4.15
CA LYS A 106 -6.36 20.75 -5.00
C LYS A 106 -5.90 20.35 -6.41
N PRO A 107 -6.67 19.50 -7.11
CA PRO A 107 -7.97 18.93 -6.73
C PRO A 107 -7.86 17.65 -5.87
N TRP A 108 -6.67 17.17 -5.54
CA TRP A 108 -6.39 15.86 -4.95
C TRP A 108 -6.73 15.75 -3.47
N ALA A 109 -6.45 16.81 -2.69
CA ALA A 109 -6.54 16.81 -1.24
C ALA A 109 -7.83 16.24 -0.62
N PRO A 110 -9.03 16.39 -1.24
CA PRO A 110 -10.25 15.85 -0.65
C PRO A 110 -10.30 14.32 -0.55
N HIS A 111 -9.64 13.62 -1.47
CA HIS A 111 -9.78 12.17 -1.60
C HIS A 111 -8.46 11.39 -1.55
N PHE A 112 -7.36 11.96 -2.01
CA PHE A 112 -6.07 11.26 -2.10
C PHE A 112 -5.31 11.28 -0.77
N ARG A 113 -5.84 10.56 0.23
CA ARG A 113 -5.24 10.40 1.56
C ARG A 113 -4.81 8.95 1.79
N MET A 114 -4.03 8.45 0.84
CA MET A 114 -3.66 7.03 0.80
C MET A 114 -2.70 6.63 1.92
N TRP A 115 -1.91 7.58 2.47
CA TRP A 115 -1.11 7.31 3.67
C TRP A 115 -2.02 6.98 4.85
N ASP A 116 -2.96 7.86 5.20
CA ASP A 116 -3.88 7.65 6.32
C ASP A 116 -4.71 6.38 6.11
N TYR A 117 -5.14 6.14 4.87
CA TYR A 117 -5.90 4.95 4.53
C TYR A 117 -5.14 3.66 4.85
N VAL A 118 -3.90 3.52 4.36
CA VAL A 118 -3.11 2.29 4.52
C VAL A 118 -2.43 2.21 5.88
N ALA A 119 -2.06 3.35 6.48
CA ALA A 119 -1.40 3.38 7.79
C ALA A 119 -2.37 3.23 8.97
N GLU A 120 -3.59 3.74 8.85
CA GLU A 120 -4.50 3.91 9.98
C GLU A 120 -5.86 3.24 9.77
N GLU A 121 -6.63 3.70 8.79
CA GLU A 121 -8.02 3.32 8.63
C GLU A 121 -8.20 1.85 8.29
N LEU A 122 -7.53 1.38 7.24
CA LEU A 122 -7.66 -0.01 6.78
C LEU A 122 -7.13 -1.02 7.81
N PRO A 123 -5.98 -0.80 8.49
CA PRO A 123 -5.55 -1.66 9.58
C PRO A 123 -6.55 -1.73 10.74
N ALA A 124 -7.14 -0.60 11.13
CA ALA A 124 -8.17 -0.56 12.18
C ALA A 124 -9.42 -1.35 11.76
N LEU A 125 -9.89 -1.15 10.52
CA LEU A 125 -11.04 -1.87 9.96
C LEU A 125 -10.79 -3.37 9.94
N ILE A 126 -9.63 -3.81 9.47
CA ILE A 126 -9.26 -5.22 9.34
C ILE A 126 -9.11 -5.85 10.73
N GLY A 127 -8.42 -5.22 11.66
CA GLY A 127 -8.25 -5.72 13.01
C GLY A 127 -9.57 -5.85 13.79
N ALA A 128 -10.55 -4.98 13.51
CA ALA A 128 -11.87 -5.06 14.14
C ALA A 128 -12.77 -6.17 13.58
N ASN A 129 -12.55 -6.62 12.34
CA ASN A 129 -13.48 -7.51 11.62
C ASN A 129 -12.91 -8.90 11.29
N PHE A 130 -11.59 -9.08 11.39
CA PHE A 130 -10.92 -10.33 11.00
C PHE A 130 -9.92 -10.77 12.06
N ALA A 131 -9.62 -12.07 12.11
CA ALA A 131 -8.66 -12.64 13.04
C ALA A 131 -7.21 -12.34 12.62
N ILE A 132 -6.79 -11.09 12.78
CA ILE A 132 -5.47 -10.57 12.43
C ILE A 132 -4.72 -10.15 13.69
N ASP A 133 -3.45 -10.52 13.77
CA ASP A 133 -2.53 -10.07 14.82
C ASP A 133 -1.82 -8.78 14.36
N ALA A 134 -2.27 -7.66 14.89
CA ALA A 134 -1.74 -6.34 14.57
C ALA A 134 -0.29 -6.12 15.05
N GLU A 135 0.26 -6.97 15.91
CA GLU A 135 1.65 -6.88 16.36
C GLU A 135 2.63 -7.62 15.45
N ARG A 136 2.11 -8.44 14.53
CA ARG A 136 2.91 -9.22 13.58
C ARG A 136 2.58 -8.84 12.14
N GLN A 137 3.09 -7.69 11.72
CA GLN A 137 2.85 -7.14 10.38
C GLN A 137 4.13 -7.13 9.54
N ALA A 138 3.99 -7.38 8.26
CA ALA A 138 5.00 -7.15 7.23
C ALA A 138 4.39 -6.33 6.09
N ILE A 139 5.22 -5.66 5.30
CA ILE A 139 4.75 -4.88 4.15
C ILE A 139 5.59 -5.20 2.91
N THR A 140 4.94 -5.31 1.77
CA THR A 140 5.58 -5.52 0.48
C THR A 140 4.90 -4.70 -0.59
N GLY A 141 5.58 -4.47 -1.71
CA GLY A 141 4.97 -3.80 -2.85
C GLY A 141 5.83 -3.80 -4.09
N HIS A 142 5.21 -3.48 -5.21
CA HIS A 142 5.85 -3.42 -6.52
C HIS A 142 5.73 -2.00 -7.08
N SER A 143 6.81 -1.45 -7.68
CA SER A 143 6.84 -0.15 -8.35
C SER A 143 6.41 0.99 -7.40
N MET A 144 5.33 1.72 -7.70
CA MET A 144 4.71 2.70 -6.79
C MET A 144 4.33 2.05 -5.43
N GLY A 145 3.89 0.79 -5.43
CA GLY A 145 3.62 0.05 -4.19
C GLY A 145 4.90 -0.27 -3.42
N GLY A 146 6.02 -0.50 -4.10
CA GLY A 146 7.34 -0.64 -3.47
C GLY A 146 7.79 0.67 -2.80
N HIS A 147 7.54 1.81 -3.46
CA HIS A 147 7.71 3.14 -2.83
C HIS A 147 6.87 3.24 -1.55
N GLY A 148 5.57 2.96 -1.63
CA GLY A 148 4.68 3.00 -0.47
C GLY A 148 5.13 2.05 0.66
N ALA A 149 5.57 0.83 0.32
CA ALA A 149 6.06 -0.12 1.31
C ALA A 149 7.30 0.40 2.06
N LEU A 150 8.26 0.98 1.34
CA LEU A 150 9.47 1.54 1.94
C LEU A 150 9.17 2.77 2.81
N THR A 151 8.38 3.72 2.29
CA THR A 151 8.08 4.96 3.02
C THR A 151 7.23 4.70 4.25
N LEU A 152 6.22 3.80 4.17
CA LEU A 152 5.41 3.40 5.32
C LEU A 152 6.22 2.65 6.37
N ALA A 153 7.11 1.73 5.96
CA ALA A 153 7.94 0.99 6.90
C ALA A 153 8.88 1.90 7.70
N MET A 154 9.52 2.87 7.04
CA MET A 154 10.41 3.84 7.69
C MET A 154 9.65 4.95 8.43
N GLY A 155 8.47 5.34 7.95
CA GLY A 155 7.64 6.38 8.56
C GLY A 155 6.85 5.90 9.79
N LEU A 156 6.74 4.58 10.00
CA LEU A 156 6.02 3.96 11.12
C LEU A 156 6.96 3.01 11.90
N PRO A 157 7.96 3.55 12.63
CA PRO A 157 8.95 2.74 13.32
C PRO A 157 8.33 1.70 14.25
N GLY A 158 8.82 0.45 14.16
CA GLY A 158 8.36 -0.66 15.00
C GLY A 158 7.06 -1.32 14.57
N ARG A 159 6.31 -0.78 13.60
CA ARG A 159 5.07 -1.39 13.11
C ARG A 159 5.32 -2.66 12.30
N PHE A 160 6.22 -2.59 11.33
CA PHE A 160 6.49 -3.70 10.43
C PHE A 160 7.74 -4.48 10.84
N ARG A 161 7.62 -5.81 10.88
CA ARG A 161 8.73 -6.72 11.18
C ARG A 161 9.71 -6.86 10.02
N SER A 162 9.24 -6.66 8.79
CA SER A 162 10.05 -6.69 7.57
C SER A 162 9.39 -5.86 6.47
N VAL A 163 10.20 -5.42 5.51
CA VAL A 163 9.74 -4.77 4.28
C VAL A 163 10.40 -5.42 3.06
N SER A 164 9.61 -5.61 2.00
CA SER A 164 10.12 -6.03 0.69
C SER A 164 9.62 -5.07 -0.39
N ALA A 165 10.48 -4.71 -1.32
CA ALA A 165 10.12 -3.79 -2.40
C ALA A 165 10.69 -4.31 -3.74
N PHE A 166 9.82 -4.51 -4.70
CA PHE A 166 10.16 -5.02 -6.03
C PHE A 166 10.08 -3.87 -7.05
N ALA A 167 11.19 -3.61 -7.76
CA ALA A 167 11.34 -2.49 -8.70
C ALA A 167 10.76 -1.17 -8.14
N PRO A 168 11.10 -0.76 -6.91
CA PRO A 168 10.46 0.37 -6.24
C PRO A 168 10.92 1.70 -6.82
N ILE A 169 10.05 2.72 -6.72
CA ILE A 169 10.44 4.11 -6.89
C ILE A 169 11.14 4.53 -5.60
N CYS A 170 12.48 4.56 -5.58
CA CYS A 170 13.25 4.81 -4.37
C CYS A 170 13.57 6.28 -4.10
N ASN A 171 13.79 7.07 -5.15
CA ASN A 171 14.28 8.44 -5.04
C ASN A 171 13.51 9.38 -5.97
N PRO A 172 12.20 9.59 -5.74
CA PRO A 172 11.36 10.42 -6.60
C PRO A 172 11.82 11.88 -6.63
N THR A 173 12.41 12.40 -5.56
CA THR A 173 12.89 13.79 -5.52
C THR A 173 14.07 14.06 -6.46
N ALA A 174 14.80 13.04 -6.88
CA ALA A 174 15.94 13.15 -7.78
C ALA A 174 15.59 13.01 -9.27
N SER A 175 14.31 12.79 -9.61
CA SER A 175 13.87 12.67 -11.00
C SER A 175 12.76 13.66 -11.34
N ASP A 176 12.77 14.21 -12.58
CA ASP A 176 11.71 15.12 -13.02
C ASP A 176 10.34 14.45 -12.97
N TRP A 177 10.30 13.15 -13.27
CA TRP A 177 9.08 12.36 -13.21
C TRP A 177 8.53 12.29 -11.77
N GLY A 178 9.35 11.94 -10.77
CA GLY A 178 8.92 11.87 -9.37
C GLY A 178 8.58 13.24 -8.78
N ARG A 179 9.32 14.29 -9.17
CA ARG A 179 9.03 15.68 -8.77
C ARG A 179 7.66 16.15 -9.29
N LYS A 180 7.24 15.68 -10.48
CA LYS A 180 5.91 15.97 -11.03
C LYS A 180 4.81 15.46 -10.07
N GLN A 181 4.87 14.21 -9.63
CA GLN A 181 3.84 13.64 -8.75
C GLN A 181 3.87 14.27 -7.35
N LEU A 182 5.06 14.37 -6.74
CA LEU A 182 5.19 15.01 -5.43
C LEU A 182 4.70 16.46 -5.46
N GLY A 183 5.08 17.21 -6.50
CA GLY A 183 4.61 18.59 -6.70
C GLY A 183 3.09 18.70 -6.88
N ALA A 184 2.48 17.78 -7.65
CA ALA A 184 1.03 17.75 -7.85
C ALA A 184 0.28 17.45 -6.55
N TYR A 185 0.74 16.48 -5.75
CA TYR A 185 0.05 16.07 -4.54
C TYR A 185 0.41 16.91 -3.31
N LEU A 186 1.68 17.29 -3.14
CA LEU A 186 2.19 17.92 -1.91
C LEU A 186 2.51 19.41 -2.08
N GLY A 187 2.48 19.91 -3.33
CA GLY A 187 2.83 21.31 -3.64
C GLY A 187 4.31 21.52 -3.91
N THR A 188 4.68 22.78 -4.15
CA THR A 188 6.02 23.16 -4.64
C THR A 188 7.06 23.34 -3.54
N ASP A 189 6.69 23.21 -2.28
CA ASP A 189 7.65 23.25 -1.16
C ASP A 189 8.34 21.89 -1.04
N GLU A 190 9.49 21.76 -1.69
CA GLU A 190 10.28 20.52 -1.72
C GLU A 190 10.76 20.05 -0.36
N THR A 191 10.75 20.92 0.66
CA THR A 191 11.11 20.52 2.03
C THR A 191 10.11 19.52 2.62
N THR A 192 8.87 19.51 2.10
CA THR A 192 7.81 18.58 2.51
C THR A 192 7.90 17.20 1.87
N TRP A 193 8.79 17.02 0.87
CA TRP A 193 8.86 15.77 0.11
C TRP A 193 9.77 14.71 0.73
N ALA A 194 10.71 15.10 1.59
CA ALA A 194 11.67 14.19 2.19
C ALA A 194 11.03 12.97 2.91
N PRO A 195 9.90 13.11 3.64
CA PRO A 195 9.20 11.97 4.24
C PRO A 195 8.55 11.01 3.22
N HIS A 196 8.56 11.38 1.93
CA HIS A 196 8.00 10.59 0.82
C HIS A 196 9.09 10.15 -0.18
N ASP A 197 10.36 10.15 0.25
CA ASP A 197 11.49 9.69 -0.54
C ASP A 197 12.28 8.65 0.25
N ALA A 198 12.19 7.39 -0.19
CA ALA A 198 12.78 6.27 0.54
C ALA A 198 14.31 6.39 0.69
N THR A 199 15.00 6.99 -0.29
CA THR A 199 16.44 7.23 -0.23
C THR A 199 16.78 8.25 0.86
N LEU A 200 16.07 9.36 0.94
CA LEU A 200 16.26 10.37 1.96
C LEU A 200 15.89 9.87 3.36
N MET A 201 14.79 9.11 3.45
CA MET A 201 14.39 8.49 4.72
C MET A 201 15.42 7.48 5.21
N MET A 202 15.99 6.67 4.32
CA MET A 202 17.05 5.72 4.67
C MET A 202 18.31 6.43 5.17
N GLN A 203 18.65 7.55 4.58
CA GLN A 203 19.82 8.37 5.01
C GLN A 203 19.61 9.02 6.38
N SER A 204 18.37 9.33 6.76
CA SER A 204 18.06 10.04 8.01
C SER A 204 17.77 9.10 9.19
N ALA A 205 16.89 8.12 9.01
CA ALA A 205 16.40 7.26 10.09
C ALA A 205 16.60 5.76 9.80
N GLY A 206 16.44 5.34 8.55
CA GLY A 206 16.56 3.95 8.14
C GLY A 206 15.38 3.08 8.59
N PHE A 207 15.61 1.75 8.57
CA PHE A 207 14.67 0.74 9.02
C PHE A 207 15.41 -0.34 9.82
N ASP A 208 14.94 -0.64 11.03
CA ASP A 208 15.63 -1.56 11.95
C ASP A 208 15.34 -3.05 11.69
N GLY A 209 14.46 -3.37 10.73
CA GLY A 209 14.09 -4.75 10.39
C GLY A 209 14.79 -5.29 9.14
N PRO A 210 14.56 -6.57 8.79
CA PRO A 210 14.93 -7.12 7.50
C PRO A 210 14.29 -6.36 6.35
N MET A 211 15.12 -5.94 5.37
CA MET A 211 14.70 -5.24 4.17
C MET A 211 15.18 -5.97 2.93
N LEU A 212 14.27 -6.25 1.99
CA LEU A 212 14.60 -6.76 0.66
C LEU A 212 14.24 -5.69 -0.39
N ILE A 213 15.19 -5.34 -1.21
CA ILE A 213 14.95 -4.54 -2.42
C ILE A 213 15.45 -5.35 -3.61
N ASP A 214 14.56 -5.61 -4.56
CA ASP A 214 14.85 -6.34 -5.78
C ASP A 214 14.44 -5.50 -6.99
N THR A 215 15.34 -5.37 -7.96
CA THR A 215 15.11 -4.59 -9.18
C THR A 215 15.85 -5.23 -10.36
N GLY A 216 15.28 -5.09 -11.55
CA GLY A 216 15.89 -5.56 -12.76
C GLY A 216 17.11 -4.72 -13.16
N THR A 217 18.10 -5.34 -13.79
CA THR A 217 19.32 -4.62 -14.25
C THR A 217 19.06 -3.62 -15.40
N LYS A 218 17.82 -3.56 -15.87
CA LYS A 218 17.39 -2.67 -16.97
C LYS A 218 16.19 -1.80 -16.59
N ASP A 219 15.83 -1.80 -15.31
CA ASP A 219 14.81 -0.90 -14.75
C ASP A 219 15.37 0.50 -14.54
#